data_9116380b787622708c040d11534d131c
#
_entry.id   9116380b787622708c040d11534d131c
#
_cell.length_a   1.000
_cell.length_b   1.000
_cell.length_c   1.000
_cell.angle_alpha   90.00
_cell.angle_beta   90.00
_cell.angle_gamma   90.00
#
_symmetry.space_group_name_H-M   'P 1'
#
loop_
_entity.id
_entity.type
_entity.pdbx_description
1 polymer ?
#
loop_
_entity_poly.entity_id
_entity_poly.type
_entity_poly.pdbx_seq_one_letter_code
_entity_poly.pdbx_strand_id
1 'polypeptide(L)'
;MKNEKTFRPDRVFSYFRAEWLPLAFVTLSGLIYNIGLLATPWFEGRLAQCLADILSGSETAAQMTRLVLAYILVTLLVQASRFIKRFYVRRFANNINRRMKGILYANLVRQSRASLEKEGAGELMTKAISDVDDCVEGMRKFTTEVFDTGVALAGHVVMLLVYDWRLALLSLLFTPFSYVCAAWMKKPVQRAGAAYKKAAGALSAATLDRAQNAVTYRIYGCEDARVERYEEALDTYEKTAVKNNVWQSALPPLYLAASEAGVLFILWFGAKNVLGTGWRVWDIAAFTTFLSCFTKLVVKSSKVAKLFNSVQKAEVSWKRIKPLMKSPEQLDALDVPAAEDVTLRNLSFAYGDTPIFSGLSLTAHPGDIIGVTGPVACGKSTFGRVFLCEAPYEGSVQFGRKEFSALTPRQISATVGYLGHDPELSADTVQNNVLCGSKRDAMPYLAAAALKGEVLAMENGLDTVIGSSGTRLSGGQAQRLALARTLAHPRPVLILDDPFSALDRDTEDTVFADLQEYARDKVVFLISHRLYHFPQMQKIVFMDEGKTTVGTHEELMASAPVYRQLYESQTGGKQHGEQA
;
A
#
# COMPACT_ATOMS: atom_id res chain seq x y z
N MET A 1 -14.39 -16.24 -16.42
CA MET A 1 -14.01 -17.15 -15.32
C MET A 1 -13.30 -18.45 -15.72
N LYS A 2 -12.75 -18.62 -16.95
CA LYS A 2 -12.09 -19.90 -17.36
C LYS A 2 -10.55 -19.90 -17.31
N ASN A 3 -9.88 -18.83 -16.84
CA ASN A 3 -8.39 -18.71 -16.89
C ASN A 3 -7.70 -18.50 -15.52
N GLU A 4 -8.37 -18.77 -14.40
CA GLU A 4 -7.81 -18.48 -13.07
C GLU A 4 -6.78 -19.54 -12.59
N LYS A 5 -6.85 -20.78 -13.11
CA LYS A 5 -5.93 -21.87 -12.68
C LYS A 5 -4.47 -21.68 -13.11
N THR A 6 -4.15 -20.74 -14.01
CA THR A 6 -2.79 -20.50 -14.51
C THR A 6 -2.21 -19.13 -14.15
N PHE A 7 -2.96 -18.30 -13.43
CA PHE A 7 -2.49 -16.96 -13.03
C PHE A 7 -1.54 -17.06 -11.82
N ARG A 8 -0.34 -16.54 -11.98
CA ARG A 8 0.69 -16.49 -10.93
C ARG A 8 0.96 -15.04 -10.54
N PRO A 9 0.47 -14.59 -9.36
CA PRO A 9 0.63 -13.21 -8.92
C PRO A 9 2.08 -12.77 -8.72
N ASP A 10 2.97 -13.70 -8.43
CA ASP A 10 4.42 -13.50 -8.22
C ASP A 10 5.20 -13.23 -9.51
N ARG A 11 4.54 -13.30 -10.69
CA ARG A 11 5.17 -13.13 -12.01
C ARG A 11 4.54 -11.99 -12.79
N VAL A 12 5.34 -10.99 -13.13
CA VAL A 12 4.90 -9.82 -13.93
C VAL A 12 4.24 -10.25 -15.25
N PHE A 13 4.81 -11.25 -15.93
CA PHE A 13 4.29 -11.69 -17.22
C PHE A 13 2.87 -12.27 -17.16
N SER A 14 2.46 -12.81 -16.01
CA SER A 14 1.10 -13.34 -15.84
C SER A 14 0.02 -12.25 -15.90
N TYR A 15 0.35 -11.01 -15.53
CA TYR A 15 -0.56 -9.86 -15.68
C TYR A 15 -0.77 -9.48 -17.14
N PHE A 16 0.29 -9.51 -17.96
CA PHE A 16 0.18 -9.30 -19.41
C PHE A 16 -0.71 -10.37 -20.05
N ARG A 17 -0.50 -11.63 -19.67
CA ARG A 17 -1.30 -12.74 -20.19
C ARG A 17 -2.78 -12.66 -19.75
N ALA A 18 -3.04 -12.22 -18.53
CA ALA A 18 -4.41 -12.05 -18.02
C ALA A 18 -5.18 -10.96 -18.77
N GLU A 19 -4.48 -9.91 -19.21
CA GLU A 19 -5.06 -8.76 -19.93
C GLU A 19 -4.72 -8.79 -21.44
N TRP A 20 -4.69 -10.01 -22.05
CA TRP A 20 -4.30 -10.19 -23.44
C TRP A 20 -5.19 -9.45 -24.44
N LEU A 21 -6.52 -9.33 -24.15
CA LEU A 21 -7.47 -8.68 -25.04
C LEU A 21 -7.22 -7.15 -25.14
N PRO A 22 -7.15 -6.36 -24.06
CA PRO A 22 -6.68 -4.98 -24.14
C PRO A 22 -5.32 -4.85 -24.82
N LEU A 23 -4.40 -5.77 -24.56
CA LEU A 23 -3.07 -5.76 -25.16
C LEU A 23 -3.11 -5.98 -26.69
N ALA A 24 -3.96 -6.85 -27.20
CA ALA A 24 -4.17 -7.06 -28.63
C ALA A 24 -4.66 -5.78 -29.32
N PHE A 25 -5.63 -5.05 -28.71
CA PHE A 25 -6.08 -3.76 -29.23
C PHE A 25 -4.98 -2.70 -29.19
N VAL A 26 -4.17 -2.66 -28.12
CA VAL A 26 -3.01 -1.76 -28.03
C VAL A 26 -2.01 -2.07 -29.13
N THR A 27 -1.73 -3.35 -29.38
CA THR A 27 -0.78 -3.80 -30.40
C THR A 27 -1.24 -3.39 -31.80
N LEU A 28 -2.47 -3.73 -32.17
CA LEU A 28 -3.01 -3.42 -33.48
C LEU A 28 -3.10 -1.91 -33.74
N SER A 29 -3.73 -1.17 -32.82
CA SER A 29 -3.86 0.28 -32.95
C SER A 29 -2.50 1.00 -32.82
N GLY A 30 -1.58 0.46 -32.02
CA GLY A 30 -0.21 0.95 -31.89
C GLY A 30 0.60 0.81 -33.18
N LEU A 31 0.48 -0.31 -33.86
CA LEU A 31 1.12 -0.53 -35.18
C LEU A 31 0.56 0.44 -36.23
N ILE A 32 -0.77 0.53 -36.37
CA ILE A 32 -1.42 1.45 -37.30
C ILE A 32 -0.99 2.90 -37.02
N TYR A 33 -1.00 3.32 -35.76
CA TYR A 33 -0.58 4.66 -35.35
C TYR A 33 0.88 4.93 -35.71
N ASN A 34 1.82 4.06 -35.34
CA ASN A 34 3.25 4.33 -35.47
C ASN A 34 3.75 4.17 -36.92
N ILE A 35 3.18 3.23 -37.67
CA ILE A 35 3.45 3.12 -39.12
C ILE A 35 2.81 4.33 -39.84
N GLY A 36 1.57 4.70 -39.47
CA GLY A 36 0.90 5.84 -40.04
C GLY A 36 1.61 7.18 -39.81
N LEU A 37 2.41 7.31 -38.75
CA LEU A 37 3.26 8.49 -38.52
C LEU A 37 4.35 8.65 -39.60
N LEU A 38 4.77 7.59 -40.28
CA LEU A 38 5.72 7.67 -41.39
C LEU A 38 5.11 8.34 -42.63
N ALA A 39 3.80 8.34 -42.75
CA ALA A 39 3.11 9.04 -43.85
C ALA A 39 3.34 10.55 -43.78
N THR A 40 3.48 11.14 -42.57
CA THR A 40 3.68 12.58 -42.42
C THR A 40 4.92 13.11 -43.18
N PRO A 41 6.14 12.59 -42.98
CA PRO A 41 7.31 13.00 -43.77
C PRO A 41 7.11 12.82 -45.29
N TRP A 42 6.46 11.73 -45.67
CA TRP A 42 6.19 11.47 -47.10
C TRP A 42 5.24 12.50 -47.70
N PHE A 43 4.12 12.84 -47.02
CA PHE A 43 3.22 13.88 -47.51
C PHE A 43 3.87 15.27 -47.49
N GLU A 44 4.68 15.61 -46.48
CA GLU A 44 5.43 16.85 -46.41
C GLU A 44 6.35 17.01 -47.63
N GLY A 45 7.04 15.92 -48.00
CA GLY A 45 7.88 15.90 -49.22
C GLY A 45 7.07 16.05 -50.50
N ARG A 46 5.97 15.30 -50.65
CA ARG A 46 5.10 15.39 -51.84
C ARG A 46 4.43 16.74 -52.02
N LEU A 47 4.01 17.38 -50.89
CA LEU A 47 3.44 18.71 -50.92
C LEU A 47 4.48 19.78 -51.31
N ALA A 48 5.73 19.64 -50.82
CA ALA A 48 6.83 20.54 -51.21
C ALA A 48 7.17 20.43 -52.72
N GLN A 49 7.20 19.20 -53.25
CA GLN A 49 7.44 18.97 -54.67
C GLN A 49 6.29 19.54 -55.52
N CYS A 50 5.03 19.25 -55.15
CA CYS A 50 3.86 19.77 -55.87
C CYS A 50 3.82 21.29 -55.87
N LEU A 51 4.25 21.96 -54.80
CA LEU A 51 4.38 23.41 -54.75
C LEU A 51 5.44 23.93 -55.77
N ALA A 52 6.60 23.27 -55.84
CA ALA A 52 7.65 23.60 -56.80
C ALA A 52 7.17 23.38 -58.26
N ASP A 53 6.41 22.31 -58.48
CA ASP A 53 5.85 21.98 -59.80
C ASP A 53 4.77 22.94 -60.24
N ILE A 54 3.94 23.48 -59.31
CA ILE A 54 3.00 24.54 -59.57
C ILE A 54 3.71 25.85 -59.93
N LEU A 55 4.77 26.20 -59.19
CA LEU A 55 5.58 27.39 -59.48
C LEU A 55 6.30 27.32 -60.83
N SER A 56 6.68 26.13 -61.28
CA SER A 56 7.25 25.90 -62.63
C SER A 56 6.20 25.79 -63.73
N GLY A 57 4.91 25.78 -63.40
CA GLY A 57 3.81 25.65 -64.35
C GLY A 57 3.53 24.25 -64.86
N SER A 58 4.17 23.20 -64.25
CA SER A 58 4.03 21.81 -64.67
C SER A 58 2.84 21.10 -64.03
N GLU A 59 2.29 21.64 -62.90
CA GLU A 59 1.21 21.04 -62.13
C GLU A 59 0.11 22.05 -61.80
N THR A 60 -1.07 21.58 -61.40
CA THR A 60 -2.24 22.39 -61.12
C THR A 60 -2.56 22.44 -59.61
N ALA A 61 -3.17 23.57 -59.17
CA ALA A 61 -3.67 23.71 -57.77
C ALA A 61 -4.66 22.61 -57.35
N ALA A 62 -5.33 21.95 -58.32
CA ALA A 62 -6.25 20.86 -58.04
C ALA A 62 -5.51 19.60 -57.51
N GLN A 63 -4.30 19.35 -57.95
CA GLN A 63 -3.48 18.24 -57.42
C GLN A 63 -3.03 18.50 -55.98
N MET A 64 -2.61 19.74 -55.69
CA MET A 64 -2.31 20.16 -54.32
C MET A 64 -3.49 19.93 -53.37
N THR A 65 -4.69 20.33 -53.81
CA THR A 65 -5.90 20.11 -53.02
C THR A 65 -6.18 18.62 -52.74
N ARG A 66 -6.00 17.76 -53.75
CA ARG A 66 -6.16 16.30 -53.57
C ARG A 66 -5.14 15.75 -52.58
N LEU A 67 -3.87 16.13 -52.64
CA LEU A 67 -2.82 15.71 -51.70
C LEU A 67 -3.13 16.18 -50.27
N VAL A 68 -3.57 17.42 -50.11
CA VAL A 68 -3.97 17.98 -48.78
C VAL A 68 -5.15 17.20 -48.22
N LEU A 69 -6.20 16.93 -48.99
CA LEU A 69 -7.34 16.14 -48.54
C LEU A 69 -6.93 14.70 -48.14
N ALA A 70 -6.07 14.05 -48.96
CA ALA A 70 -5.53 12.73 -48.64
C ALA A 70 -4.70 12.75 -47.35
N TYR A 71 -3.87 13.77 -47.15
CA TYR A 71 -3.09 13.94 -45.93
C TYR A 71 -3.96 14.13 -44.68
N ILE A 72 -5.01 14.98 -44.79
CA ILE A 72 -5.98 15.18 -43.72
C ILE A 72 -6.65 13.83 -43.35
N LEU A 73 -7.12 13.08 -44.37
CA LEU A 73 -7.78 11.78 -44.15
C LEU A 73 -6.87 10.79 -43.43
N VAL A 74 -5.62 10.64 -43.90
CA VAL A 74 -4.62 9.76 -43.28
C VAL A 74 -4.31 10.20 -41.85
N THR A 75 -4.15 11.51 -41.63
CA THR A 75 -3.91 12.06 -40.29
C THR A 75 -5.07 11.78 -39.35
N LEU A 76 -6.32 11.94 -39.79
CA LEU A 76 -7.50 11.60 -38.98
C LEU A 76 -7.52 10.11 -38.61
N LEU A 77 -7.22 9.21 -39.55
CA LEU A 77 -7.13 7.77 -39.29
C LEU A 77 -6.05 7.45 -38.23
N VAL A 78 -4.88 8.08 -38.38
CA VAL A 78 -3.74 7.92 -37.44
C VAL A 78 -4.12 8.43 -36.06
N GLN A 79 -4.78 9.58 -35.95
CA GLN A 79 -5.23 10.12 -34.65
C GLN A 79 -6.36 9.28 -34.03
N ALA A 80 -7.27 8.74 -34.82
CA ALA A 80 -8.28 7.79 -34.34
C ALA A 80 -7.62 6.53 -33.75
N SER A 81 -6.62 5.97 -34.45
CA SER A 81 -5.84 4.82 -33.95
C SER A 81 -5.08 5.17 -32.66
N ARG A 82 -4.55 6.37 -32.55
CA ARG A 82 -3.92 6.90 -31.31
C ARG A 82 -4.91 6.96 -30.15
N PHE A 83 -6.12 7.42 -30.40
CA PHE A 83 -7.18 7.49 -29.36
C PHE A 83 -7.52 6.08 -28.85
N ILE A 84 -7.78 5.12 -29.76
CA ILE A 84 -8.05 3.71 -29.43
C ILE A 84 -6.90 3.13 -28.60
N LYS A 85 -5.66 3.29 -29.06
CA LYS A 85 -4.48 2.84 -28.32
C LYS A 85 -4.42 3.40 -26.90
N ARG A 86 -4.59 4.73 -26.75
CA ARG A 86 -4.53 5.38 -25.43
C ARG A 86 -5.63 4.88 -24.47
N PHE A 87 -6.82 4.66 -25.00
CA PHE A 87 -7.94 4.13 -24.22
C PHE A 87 -7.62 2.73 -23.69
N TYR A 88 -7.19 1.81 -24.57
CA TYR A 88 -6.89 0.44 -24.16
C TYR A 88 -5.64 0.29 -23.31
N VAL A 89 -4.62 1.14 -23.49
CA VAL A 89 -3.46 1.20 -22.60
C VAL A 89 -3.87 1.59 -21.17
N ARG A 90 -4.75 2.57 -21.01
CA ARG A 90 -5.29 2.95 -19.69
C ARG A 90 -6.15 1.85 -19.08
N ARG A 91 -7.00 1.22 -19.88
CA ARG A 91 -7.81 0.09 -19.45
C ARG A 91 -6.95 -1.08 -18.98
N PHE A 92 -5.92 -1.43 -19.72
CA PHE A 92 -4.90 -2.41 -19.34
C PHE A 92 -4.26 -2.06 -17.99
N ALA A 93 -3.77 -0.84 -17.83
CA ALA A 93 -3.14 -0.40 -16.60
C ALA A 93 -4.10 -0.43 -15.39
N ASN A 94 -5.34 0.06 -15.56
CA ASN A 94 -6.33 0.08 -14.49
C ASN A 94 -6.76 -1.34 -14.06
N ASN A 95 -6.90 -2.26 -15.00
CA ASN A 95 -7.23 -3.65 -14.69
C ASN A 95 -6.12 -4.33 -13.87
N ILE A 96 -4.86 -4.10 -14.26
CA ILE A 96 -3.70 -4.61 -13.51
C ILE A 96 -3.65 -3.97 -12.12
N ASN A 97 -3.83 -2.65 -12.02
CA ASN A 97 -3.82 -1.93 -10.74
C ASN A 97 -4.86 -2.51 -9.77
N ARG A 98 -6.10 -2.63 -10.22
CA ARG A 98 -7.18 -3.24 -9.43
C ARG A 98 -6.81 -4.64 -8.95
N ARG A 99 -6.27 -5.48 -9.85
CA ARG A 99 -5.89 -6.87 -9.53
C ARG A 99 -4.73 -6.92 -8.55
N MET A 100 -3.68 -6.12 -8.76
CA MET A 100 -2.52 -6.08 -7.86
C MET A 100 -2.90 -5.57 -6.47
N LYS A 101 -3.66 -4.46 -6.39
CA LYS A 101 -4.14 -3.91 -5.11
C LYS A 101 -5.03 -4.90 -4.36
N GLY A 102 -5.93 -5.60 -5.07
CA GLY A 102 -6.78 -6.61 -4.46
C GLY A 102 -6.00 -7.80 -3.88
N ILE A 103 -5.01 -8.33 -4.61
CA ILE A 103 -4.15 -9.43 -4.14
C ILE A 103 -3.30 -8.98 -2.95
N LEU A 104 -2.67 -7.82 -3.07
CA LEU A 104 -1.80 -7.27 -2.02
C LEU A 104 -2.60 -7.01 -0.74
N TYR A 105 -3.76 -6.37 -0.83
CA TYR A 105 -4.64 -6.14 0.30
C TYR A 105 -5.07 -7.44 0.99
N ALA A 106 -5.51 -8.44 0.20
CA ALA A 106 -5.92 -9.74 0.73
C ALA A 106 -4.79 -10.46 1.49
N ASN A 107 -3.54 -10.27 1.09
CA ASN A 107 -2.38 -10.85 1.77
C ASN A 107 -1.88 -9.98 2.95
N LEU A 108 -2.03 -8.66 2.86
CA LEU A 108 -1.66 -7.72 3.92
C LEU A 108 -2.46 -7.95 5.20
N VAL A 109 -3.79 -8.07 5.08
CA VAL A 109 -4.68 -8.31 6.24
C VAL A 109 -4.48 -9.69 6.90
N ARG A 110 -3.67 -10.55 6.29
CA ARG A 110 -3.35 -11.89 6.81
C ARG A 110 -1.96 -12.00 7.43
N GLN A 111 -1.21 -10.91 7.43
CA GLN A 111 0.09 -10.91 8.10
C GLN A 111 -0.08 -10.93 9.61
N SER A 112 0.89 -11.54 10.30
CA SER A 112 0.94 -11.49 11.76
C SER A 112 1.13 -10.06 12.25
N ARG A 113 0.60 -9.76 13.43
CA ARG A 113 0.76 -8.45 14.09
C ARG A 113 2.23 -8.04 14.21
N ALA A 114 3.10 -8.96 14.59
CA ALA A 114 4.54 -8.73 14.70
C ALA A 114 5.17 -8.29 13.36
N SER A 115 4.70 -8.86 12.23
CA SER A 115 5.15 -8.45 10.90
C SER A 115 4.66 -7.04 10.54
N LEU A 116 3.40 -6.73 10.86
CA LEU A 116 2.80 -5.42 10.60
C LEU A 116 3.44 -4.31 11.46
N GLU A 117 3.71 -4.59 12.74
CA GLU A 117 4.37 -3.65 13.66
C GLU A 117 5.83 -3.39 13.25
N LYS A 118 6.56 -4.42 12.77
CA LYS A 118 7.94 -4.30 12.30
C LYS A 118 8.07 -3.41 11.06
N GLU A 119 7.12 -3.49 10.13
CA GLU A 119 7.13 -2.68 8.91
C GLU A 119 6.60 -1.26 9.13
N GLY A 120 5.69 -1.08 10.08
CA GLY A 120 5.04 0.19 10.36
C GLY A 120 3.99 0.59 9.33
N ALA A 121 2.97 1.34 9.76
CA ALA A 121 1.82 1.72 8.94
C ALA A 121 2.21 2.52 7.67
N GLY A 122 3.21 3.41 7.78
CA GLY A 122 3.67 4.23 6.65
C GLY A 122 4.31 3.41 5.52
N GLU A 123 5.11 2.39 5.87
CA GLU A 123 5.71 1.51 4.86
C GLU A 123 4.67 0.62 4.20
N LEU A 124 3.72 0.08 4.97
CA LEU A 124 2.62 -0.72 4.45
C LEU A 124 1.75 0.08 3.48
N MET A 125 1.41 1.32 3.82
CA MET A 125 0.68 2.23 2.93
C MET A 125 1.46 2.54 1.65
N THR A 126 2.78 2.72 1.76
CA THR A 126 3.65 2.93 0.59
C THR A 126 3.63 1.72 -0.33
N LYS A 127 3.74 0.51 0.21
CA LYS A 127 3.63 -0.76 -0.56
C LYS A 127 2.26 -0.90 -1.22
N ALA A 128 1.18 -0.62 -0.47
CA ALA A 128 -0.19 -0.82 -0.94
C ALA A 128 -0.60 0.17 -2.05
N ILE A 129 -0.08 1.37 -2.04
CA ILE A 129 -0.47 2.45 -2.96
C ILE A 129 0.65 2.75 -3.93
N SER A 130 1.76 3.33 -3.45
CA SER A 130 2.80 3.91 -4.30
C SER A 130 3.58 2.84 -5.07
N ASP A 131 4.00 1.75 -4.42
CA ASP A 131 4.79 0.72 -5.08
C ASP A 131 3.97 -0.06 -6.12
N VAL A 132 2.68 -0.30 -5.86
CA VAL A 132 1.79 -0.90 -6.86
C VAL A 132 1.61 0.04 -8.05
N ASP A 133 1.38 1.34 -7.81
CA ASP A 133 1.20 2.33 -8.88
C ASP A 133 2.47 2.47 -9.73
N ASP A 134 3.66 2.43 -9.12
CA ASP A 134 4.94 2.44 -9.82
C ASP A 134 5.15 1.19 -10.69
N CYS A 135 4.77 0.00 -10.19
CA CYS A 135 4.81 -1.24 -10.97
C CYS A 135 3.88 -1.17 -12.19
N VAL A 136 2.66 -0.73 -11.99
CA VAL A 136 1.65 -0.59 -13.05
C VAL A 136 2.08 0.44 -14.08
N GLU A 137 2.61 1.58 -13.62
CA GLU A 137 3.12 2.64 -14.51
C GLU A 137 4.31 2.15 -15.35
N GLY A 138 5.21 1.35 -14.76
CA GLY A 138 6.30 0.71 -15.48
C GLY A 138 5.80 -0.24 -16.56
N MET A 139 4.83 -1.11 -16.25
CA MET A 139 4.20 -2.01 -17.23
C MET A 139 3.49 -1.23 -18.34
N ARG A 140 2.76 -0.18 -17.99
CA ARG A 140 2.07 0.70 -18.93
C ARG A 140 3.04 1.40 -19.87
N LYS A 141 4.12 1.99 -19.33
CA LYS A 141 5.13 2.66 -20.14
C LYS A 141 5.88 1.69 -21.02
N PHE A 142 6.26 0.52 -20.51
CA PHE A 142 6.87 -0.51 -21.33
C PHE A 142 5.98 -0.84 -22.53
N THR A 143 4.69 -1.13 -22.31
CA THR A 143 3.73 -1.45 -23.37
C THR A 143 3.58 -0.30 -24.37
N THR A 144 3.55 0.95 -23.89
CA THR A 144 3.41 2.13 -24.75
C THR A 144 4.66 2.37 -25.58
N GLU A 145 5.84 2.33 -24.96
CA GLU A 145 7.09 2.73 -25.58
C GLU A 145 7.66 1.67 -26.55
N VAL A 146 7.31 0.40 -26.38
CA VAL A 146 7.63 -0.62 -27.40
C VAL A 146 7.09 -0.21 -28.76
N PHE A 147 5.88 0.38 -28.81
CA PHE A 147 5.28 0.86 -30.06
C PHE A 147 5.69 2.28 -30.39
N ASP A 148 5.59 3.23 -29.44
CA ASP A 148 5.78 4.66 -29.71
C ASP A 148 7.23 5.04 -29.98
N THR A 149 8.15 4.28 -29.42
CA THR A 149 9.58 4.48 -29.60
C THR A 149 10.17 3.37 -30.46
N GLY A 150 9.96 2.09 -30.11
CA GLY A 150 10.58 0.96 -30.81
C GLY A 150 10.13 0.83 -32.26
N VAL A 151 8.84 0.66 -32.49
CA VAL A 151 8.30 0.49 -33.87
C VAL A 151 8.48 1.77 -34.68
N ALA A 152 8.27 2.95 -34.08
CA ALA A 152 8.45 4.20 -34.80
C ALA A 152 9.91 4.47 -35.18
N LEU A 153 10.88 4.21 -34.28
CA LEU A 153 12.30 4.34 -34.60
C LEU A 153 12.70 3.39 -35.71
N ALA A 154 12.31 2.11 -35.60
CA ALA A 154 12.59 1.12 -36.66
C ALA A 154 12.02 1.56 -38.02
N GLY A 155 10.78 2.05 -38.04
CA GLY A 155 10.13 2.57 -39.25
C GLY A 155 10.86 3.77 -39.86
N HIS A 156 11.25 4.76 -39.03
CA HIS A 156 12.02 5.91 -39.53
C HIS A 156 13.40 5.50 -40.03
N VAL A 157 14.12 4.60 -39.33
CA VAL A 157 15.43 4.09 -39.80
C VAL A 157 15.28 3.36 -41.11
N VAL A 158 14.32 2.45 -41.26
CA VAL A 158 14.06 1.74 -42.52
C VAL A 158 13.75 2.73 -43.63
N MET A 159 12.93 3.72 -43.39
CA MET A 159 12.58 4.77 -44.37
C MET A 159 13.83 5.53 -44.83
N LEU A 160 14.71 5.96 -43.92
CA LEU A 160 15.94 6.66 -44.26
C LEU A 160 16.87 5.77 -45.09
N LEU A 161 17.03 4.49 -44.74
CA LEU A 161 17.87 3.53 -45.48
C LEU A 161 17.36 3.26 -46.89
N VAL A 162 16.04 3.24 -47.10
CA VAL A 162 15.42 3.05 -48.45
C VAL A 162 15.67 4.28 -49.34
N TYR A 163 15.63 5.47 -48.77
CA TYR A 163 15.90 6.71 -49.53
C TYR A 163 17.37 6.82 -49.91
N ASP A 164 18.29 6.73 -48.96
CA ASP A 164 19.73 6.71 -49.19
C ASP A 164 20.46 6.13 -47.95
N TRP A 165 20.94 4.88 -48.11
CA TRP A 165 21.60 4.20 -46.98
C TRP A 165 22.92 4.85 -46.56
N ARG A 166 23.66 5.50 -47.51
CA ARG A 166 24.96 6.16 -47.26
C ARG A 166 24.73 7.41 -46.39
N LEU A 167 23.80 8.26 -46.83
CA LEU A 167 23.45 9.47 -46.08
C LEU A 167 22.77 9.14 -44.74
N ALA A 168 21.96 8.07 -44.71
CA ALA A 168 21.37 7.58 -43.46
C ALA A 168 22.43 7.18 -42.43
N LEU A 169 23.43 6.39 -42.81
CA LEU A 169 24.52 5.99 -41.93
C LEU A 169 25.35 7.18 -41.46
N LEU A 170 25.66 8.12 -42.36
CA LEU A 170 26.43 9.31 -42.06
C LEU A 170 25.71 10.23 -41.08
N SER A 171 24.41 10.49 -41.31
CA SER A 171 23.61 11.33 -40.41
C SER A 171 23.34 10.67 -39.05
N LEU A 172 23.16 9.34 -39.02
CA LEU A 172 22.96 8.57 -37.80
C LEU A 172 24.23 8.44 -36.92
N LEU A 173 25.41 8.73 -37.45
CA LEU A 173 26.69 8.62 -36.74
C LEU A 173 26.70 9.48 -35.46
N PHE A 174 26.00 10.60 -35.44
CA PHE A 174 25.91 11.52 -34.28
C PHE A 174 24.92 11.08 -33.23
N THR A 175 23.99 10.19 -33.55
CA THR A 175 23.01 9.68 -32.57
C THR A 175 23.66 8.88 -31.42
N PRO A 176 24.60 7.95 -31.66
CA PRO A 176 25.35 7.29 -30.58
C PRO A 176 26.12 8.27 -29.69
N PHE A 177 26.72 9.32 -30.28
CA PHE A 177 27.45 10.33 -29.53
C PHE A 177 26.55 11.05 -28.50
N SER A 178 25.30 11.33 -28.88
CA SER A 178 24.34 11.90 -27.93
C SER A 178 24.04 10.99 -26.73
N TYR A 179 24.06 9.66 -26.91
CA TYR A 179 23.94 8.70 -25.79
C TYR A 179 25.16 8.70 -24.87
N VAL A 180 26.37 8.89 -25.44
CA VAL A 180 27.60 9.04 -24.64
C VAL A 180 27.50 10.29 -23.75
N CYS A 181 27.08 11.43 -24.31
CA CYS A 181 26.84 12.66 -23.55
C CYS A 181 25.80 12.45 -22.44
N ALA A 182 24.70 11.77 -22.74
CA ALA A 182 23.66 11.44 -21.77
C ALA A 182 24.20 10.51 -20.64
N ALA A 183 25.03 9.53 -20.98
CA ALA A 183 25.66 8.64 -20.01
C ALA A 183 26.64 9.39 -19.08
N TRP A 184 27.39 10.35 -19.60
CA TRP A 184 28.27 11.21 -18.80
C TRP A 184 27.50 12.09 -17.82
N MET A 185 26.37 12.65 -18.22
CA MET A 185 25.50 13.46 -17.37
C MET A 185 24.68 12.65 -16.35
N LYS A 186 24.60 11.33 -16.48
CA LYS A 186 23.80 10.47 -15.60
C LYS A 186 24.17 10.63 -14.13
N LYS A 187 25.47 10.64 -13.80
CA LYS A 187 25.94 10.75 -12.40
C LYS A 187 25.56 12.08 -11.74
N PRO A 188 25.79 13.28 -12.33
CA PRO A 188 25.34 14.55 -11.79
C PRO A 188 23.83 14.61 -11.58
N VAL A 189 23.03 14.16 -12.57
CA VAL A 189 21.56 14.13 -12.50
C VAL A 189 21.08 13.24 -11.35
N GLN A 190 21.66 12.04 -11.20
CA GLN A 190 21.31 11.13 -10.11
C GLN A 190 21.68 11.69 -8.74
N ARG A 191 22.85 12.33 -8.59
CA ARG A 191 23.26 12.95 -7.32
C ARG A 191 22.34 14.11 -6.94
N ALA A 192 22.02 14.99 -7.90
CA ALA A 192 21.09 16.10 -7.68
C ALA A 192 19.69 15.59 -7.31
N GLY A 193 19.20 14.56 -8.02
CA GLY A 193 17.91 13.93 -7.72
C GLY A 193 17.84 13.26 -6.35
N ALA A 194 18.92 12.62 -5.90
CA ALA A 194 19.01 12.02 -4.57
C ALA A 194 18.99 13.09 -3.46
N ALA A 195 19.75 14.18 -3.64
CA ALA A 195 19.77 15.31 -2.71
C ALA A 195 18.39 15.97 -2.60
N TYR A 196 17.73 16.21 -3.74
CA TYR A 196 16.38 16.75 -3.78
C TYR A 196 15.37 15.85 -3.04
N LYS A 197 15.39 14.52 -3.28
CA LYS A 197 14.49 13.58 -2.59
C LYS A 197 14.71 13.57 -1.08
N LYS A 198 15.97 13.65 -0.63
CA LYS A 198 16.29 13.73 0.80
C LYS A 198 15.72 15.01 1.43
N ALA A 199 15.92 16.17 0.78
CA ALA A 199 15.39 17.43 1.25
C ALA A 199 13.86 17.48 1.24
N ALA A 200 13.22 16.93 0.20
CA ALA A 200 11.77 16.80 0.13
C ALA A 200 11.19 15.93 1.26
N GLY A 201 11.87 14.83 1.61
CA GLY A 201 11.50 13.99 2.75
C GLY A 201 11.60 14.73 4.09
N ALA A 202 12.67 15.49 4.30
CA ALA A 202 12.86 16.30 5.51
C ALA A 202 11.79 17.40 5.64
N LEU A 203 11.47 18.09 4.55
CA LEU A 203 10.41 19.11 4.52
C LEU A 203 9.04 18.49 4.80
N SER A 204 8.74 17.33 4.20
CA SER A 204 7.48 16.61 4.45
C SER A 204 7.34 16.20 5.92
N ALA A 205 8.40 15.71 6.54
CA ALA A 205 8.41 15.36 7.96
C ALA A 205 8.18 16.60 8.85
N ALA A 206 8.85 17.72 8.55
CA ALA A 206 8.66 18.98 9.27
C ALA A 206 7.22 19.53 9.10
N THR A 207 6.63 19.40 7.91
CA THR A 207 5.25 19.81 7.64
C THR A 207 4.26 18.96 8.45
N LEU A 208 4.47 17.64 8.49
CA LEU A 208 3.62 16.72 9.24
C LEU A 208 3.69 17.00 10.74
N ASP A 209 4.90 17.19 11.28
CA ASP A 209 5.12 17.55 12.69
C ASP A 209 4.36 18.83 13.06
N ARG A 210 4.44 19.87 12.22
CA ARG A 210 3.69 21.11 12.45
C ARG A 210 2.18 20.92 12.41
N ALA A 211 1.68 20.14 11.46
CA ALA A 211 0.24 19.89 11.35
C ALA A 211 -0.31 19.11 12.55
N GLN A 212 0.43 18.10 13.00
CA GLN A 212 0.02 17.26 14.14
C GLN A 212 0.12 17.98 15.49
N ASN A 213 1.13 18.80 15.66
CA ASN A 213 1.44 19.47 16.94
C ASN A 213 1.06 20.97 16.96
N ALA A 214 0.27 21.45 16.00
CA ALA A 214 -0.07 22.88 15.86
C ALA A 214 -0.69 23.48 17.13
N VAL A 215 -1.57 22.74 17.82
CA VAL A 215 -2.21 23.17 19.06
C VAL A 215 -1.17 23.25 20.19
N THR A 216 -0.28 22.27 20.29
CA THR A 216 0.80 22.24 21.29
C THR A 216 1.72 23.45 21.13
N TYR A 217 2.11 23.76 19.89
CA TYR A 217 2.98 24.93 19.64
C TYR A 217 2.33 26.24 20.08
N ARG A 218 1.01 26.42 19.84
CA ARG A 218 0.26 27.61 20.31
C ARG A 218 0.17 27.69 21.82
N ILE A 219 -0.11 26.56 22.49
CA ILE A 219 -0.25 26.55 23.97
C ILE A 219 1.07 26.95 24.64
N TYR A 220 2.22 26.55 24.06
CA TYR A 220 3.53 26.83 24.63
C TYR A 220 4.22 28.08 24.04
N GLY A 221 3.57 28.78 23.09
CA GLY A 221 4.12 30.02 22.48
C GLY A 221 5.46 29.82 21.76
N CYS A 222 5.66 28.64 21.11
CA CYS A 222 6.92 28.33 20.44
C CYS A 222 6.77 28.25 18.91
N GLU A 223 5.75 28.93 18.36
CA GLU A 223 5.47 28.95 16.92
C GLU A 223 6.66 29.54 16.14
N ASP A 224 7.19 30.71 16.58
CA ASP A 224 8.25 31.42 15.85
C ASP A 224 9.53 30.60 15.74
N ALA A 225 9.99 29.99 16.83
CA ALA A 225 11.18 29.11 16.80
C ALA A 225 11.01 27.90 15.86
N ARG A 226 9.76 27.43 15.69
CA ARG A 226 9.45 26.34 14.77
C ARG A 226 9.29 26.82 13.31
N VAL A 227 8.91 28.07 13.09
CA VAL A 227 8.88 28.69 11.75
C VAL A 227 10.30 28.77 11.21
N GLU A 228 11.25 29.27 11.98
CA GLU A 228 12.65 29.39 11.56
C GLU A 228 13.23 28.04 11.08
N ARG A 229 13.04 26.99 11.87
CA ARG A 229 13.49 25.64 11.50
C ARG A 229 12.80 25.08 10.25
N TYR A 230 11.54 25.45 10.03
CA TYR A 230 10.80 25.06 8.82
C TYR A 230 11.31 25.80 7.60
N GLU A 231 11.64 27.09 7.72
CA GLU A 231 12.20 27.91 6.64
C GLU A 231 13.58 27.42 6.23
N GLU A 232 14.43 26.98 7.18
CA GLU A 232 15.70 26.32 6.85
C GLU A 232 15.51 25.05 6.01
N ALA A 233 14.52 24.23 6.36
CA ALA A 233 14.19 23.03 5.59
C ALA A 233 13.64 23.37 4.20
N LEU A 234 12.84 24.45 4.09
CA LEU A 234 12.28 24.96 2.84
C LEU A 234 13.38 25.51 1.93
N ASP A 235 14.30 26.31 2.47
CA ASP A 235 15.45 26.85 1.74
C ASP A 235 16.37 25.73 1.19
N THR A 236 16.64 24.72 2.02
CA THR A 236 17.39 23.54 1.58
C THR A 236 16.66 22.77 0.48
N TYR A 237 15.35 22.62 0.58
CA TYR A 237 14.52 22.01 -0.45
C TYR A 237 14.57 22.82 -1.74
N GLU A 238 14.39 24.14 -1.68
CA GLU A 238 14.41 25.02 -2.85
C GLU A 238 15.76 24.95 -3.58
N LYS A 239 16.87 25.11 -2.88
CA LYS A 239 18.24 25.03 -3.45
C LYS A 239 18.48 23.69 -4.15
N THR A 240 18.08 22.61 -3.51
CA THR A 240 18.24 21.27 -4.11
C THR A 240 17.28 21.02 -5.26
N ALA A 241 16.05 21.55 -5.21
CA ALA A 241 15.07 21.47 -6.29
C ALA A 241 15.54 22.24 -7.53
N VAL A 242 16.02 23.48 -7.36
CA VAL A 242 16.58 24.28 -8.46
C VAL A 242 17.75 23.55 -9.12
N LYS A 243 18.71 23.08 -8.32
CA LYS A 243 19.87 22.33 -8.83
C LYS A 243 19.46 21.07 -9.60
N ASN A 244 18.49 20.31 -9.07
CA ASN A 244 17.96 19.12 -9.73
C ASN A 244 17.27 19.49 -11.06
N ASN A 245 16.45 20.54 -11.08
CA ASN A 245 15.75 21.00 -12.28
C ASN A 245 16.71 21.51 -13.36
N VAL A 246 17.76 22.23 -12.99
CA VAL A 246 18.80 22.68 -13.93
C VAL A 246 19.46 21.49 -14.61
N TRP A 247 19.92 20.48 -13.83
CA TRP A 247 20.52 19.28 -14.40
C TRP A 247 19.58 18.46 -15.26
N GLN A 248 18.32 18.33 -14.85
CA GLN A 248 17.32 17.60 -15.65
C GLN A 248 16.93 18.35 -16.94
N SER A 249 16.86 19.69 -16.88
CA SER A 249 16.49 20.52 -18.03
C SER A 249 17.64 20.74 -19.00
N ALA A 250 18.90 20.64 -18.57
CA ALA A 250 20.06 20.77 -19.45
C ALA A 250 20.29 19.55 -20.36
N LEU A 251 19.81 18.37 -19.92
CA LEU A 251 20.02 17.12 -20.67
C LEU A 251 19.33 17.07 -22.06
N PRO A 252 18.03 17.46 -22.22
CA PRO A 252 17.35 17.40 -23.51
C PRO A 252 17.98 18.31 -24.58
N PRO A 253 18.32 19.60 -24.31
CA PRO A 253 18.95 20.46 -25.32
C PRO A 253 20.30 19.95 -25.81
N LEU A 254 21.16 19.47 -24.88
CA LEU A 254 22.47 18.91 -25.26
C LEU A 254 22.35 17.67 -26.13
N TYR A 255 21.43 16.79 -25.75
CA TYR A 255 21.13 15.61 -26.55
C TYR A 255 20.62 15.97 -27.93
N LEU A 256 19.69 16.92 -28.01
CA LEU A 256 19.10 17.37 -29.27
C LEU A 256 20.15 18.02 -30.17
N ALA A 257 20.94 18.94 -29.66
CA ALA A 257 22.00 19.63 -30.41
C ALA A 257 23.03 18.66 -30.98
N ALA A 258 23.49 17.67 -30.18
CA ALA A 258 24.42 16.66 -30.65
C ALA A 258 23.82 15.79 -31.77
N SER A 259 22.54 15.41 -31.64
CA SER A 259 21.86 14.58 -32.63
C SER A 259 21.53 15.36 -33.91
N GLU A 260 21.20 16.64 -33.81
CA GLU A 260 20.87 17.51 -34.95
C GLU A 260 22.10 17.92 -35.77
N ALA A 261 23.34 17.73 -35.28
CA ALA A 261 24.52 17.85 -36.08
C ALA A 261 24.45 17.01 -37.36
N GLY A 262 23.72 15.88 -37.35
CA GLY A 262 23.42 15.09 -38.53
C GLY A 262 22.63 15.83 -39.63
N VAL A 263 21.83 16.85 -39.24
CA VAL A 263 21.09 17.69 -40.18
C VAL A 263 22.03 18.46 -41.10
N LEU A 264 23.20 18.88 -40.62
CA LEU A 264 24.19 19.56 -41.46
C LEU A 264 24.67 18.68 -42.63
N PHE A 265 24.86 17.37 -42.36
CA PHE A 265 25.21 16.42 -43.39
C PHE A 265 24.08 16.20 -44.40
N ILE A 266 22.83 16.17 -43.90
CA ILE A 266 21.63 16.05 -44.75
C ILE A 266 21.49 17.28 -45.65
N LEU A 267 21.71 18.47 -45.14
CA LEU A 267 21.67 19.72 -45.93
C LEU A 267 22.78 19.73 -46.98
N TRP A 268 24.01 19.39 -46.61
CA TRP A 268 25.15 19.42 -47.52
C TRP A 268 25.07 18.35 -48.61
N PHE A 269 24.94 17.09 -48.26
CA PHE A 269 24.92 15.98 -49.23
C PHE A 269 23.56 15.82 -49.91
N GLY A 270 22.46 16.11 -49.20
CA GLY A 270 21.12 16.10 -49.76
C GLY A 270 20.94 17.18 -50.84
N ALA A 271 21.49 18.40 -50.62
CA ALA A 271 21.50 19.44 -51.64
C ALA A 271 22.29 18.99 -52.89
N LYS A 272 23.45 18.36 -52.73
CA LYS A 272 24.21 17.78 -53.86
C LYS A 272 23.41 16.70 -54.62
N ASN A 273 22.63 15.88 -53.93
CA ASN A 273 21.76 14.88 -54.54
C ASN A 273 20.64 15.56 -55.37
N VAL A 274 20.06 16.67 -54.88
CA VAL A 274 19.04 17.43 -55.62
C VAL A 274 19.62 18.15 -56.83
N LEU A 275 20.86 18.68 -56.74
CA LEU A 275 21.57 19.32 -57.83
C LEU A 275 22.15 18.32 -58.84
N GLY A 276 21.96 17.02 -58.64
CA GLY A 276 22.48 15.97 -59.54
C GLY A 276 24.00 15.73 -59.46
N THR A 277 24.69 16.38 -58.51
CA THR A 277 26.15 16.25 -58.28
C THR A 277 26.50 15.28 -57.15
N GLY A 278 25.48 14.67 -56.52
CA GLY A 278 25.66 13.72 -55.44
C GLY A 278 25.67 12.25 -55.88
N TRP A 279 25.58 11.34 -54.93
CA TRP A 279 25.63 9.89 -55.14
C TRP A 279 24.28 9.28 -55.52
N ARG A 280 23.17 10.04 -55.44
CA ARG A 280 21.83 9.65 -55.87
C ARG A 280 21.09 10.90 -56.36
N VAL A 281 20.38 10.82 -57.47
CA VAL A 281 19.55 11.93 -57.93
C VAL A 281 18.26 11.95 -57.10
N TRP A 282 17.97 13.11 -56.50
CA TRP A 282 16.78 13.35 -55.69
C TRP A 282 15.91 14.44 -56.30
N ASP A 283 14.61 14.32 -56.08
CA ASP A 283 13.66 15.41 -56.20
C ASP A 283 13.53 16.16 -54.84
N ILE A 284 12.85 17.27 -54.86
CA ILE A 284 12.59 18.06 -53.63
C ILE A 284 11.76 17.24 -52.64
N ALA A 285 10.89 16.33 -53.14
CA ALA A 285 10.12 15.43 -52.28
C ALA A 285 11.02 14.50 -51.48
N ALA A 286 12.01 13.87 -52.11
CA ALA A 286 12.94 12.98 -51.41
C ALA A 286 13.78 13.71 -50.35
N PHE A 287 14.29 14.91 -50.69
CA PHE A 287 15.06 15.72 -49.77
C PHE A 287 14.26 16.10 -48.54
N THR A 288 13.05 16.67 -48.73
CA THR A 288 12.17 17.11 -47.63
C THR A 288 11.72 15.91 -46.80
N THR A 289 11.35 14.80 -47.43
CA THR A 289 10.97 13.57 -46.73
C THR A 289 12.11 13.05 -45.84
N PHE A 290 13.34 12.98 -46.36
CA PHE A 290 14.50 12.50 -45.63
C PHE A 290 14.82 13.41 -44.44
N LEU A 291 14.83 14.73 -44.62
CA LEU A 291 15.09 15.70 -43.57
C LEU A 291 14.02 15.62 -42.47
N SER A 292 12.73 15.60 -42.83
CA SER A 292 11.63 15.49 -41.88
C SER A 292 11.65 14.14 -41.14
N CYS A 293 11.97 13.06 -41.84
CA CYS A 293 12.07 11.75 -41.22
C CYS A 293 13.21 11.69 -40.20
N PHE A 294 14.38 12.26 -40.50
CA PHE A 294 15.52 12.31 -39.58
C PHE A 294 15.22 13.15 -38.32
N THR A 295 14.68 14.37 -38.47
CA THR A 295 14.31 15.22 -37.33
C THR A 295 13.30 14.55 -36.39
N LYS A 296 12.29 13.87 -36.97
CA LYS A 296 11.32 13.11 -36.18
C LYS A 296 11.96 11.91 -35.46
N LEU A 297 12.93 11.24 -36.10
CA LEU A 297 13.71 10.15 -35.49
C LEU A 297 14.50 10.65 -34.29
N VAL A 298 15.21 11.78 -34.41
CA VAL A 298 15.99 12.39 -33.32
C VAL A 298 15.11 12.73 -32.13
N VAL A 299 13.97 13.39 -32.34
CA VAL A 299 13.03 13.71 -31.27
C VAL A 299 12.47 12.45 -30.58
N LYS A 300 12.21 11.39 -31.34
CA LYS A 300 11.72 10.12 -30.78
C LYS A 300 12.79 9.39 -29.97
N SER A 301 14.05 9.39 -30.43
CA SER A 301 15.15 8.70 -29.75
C SER A 301 15.43 9.28 -28.35
N SER A 302 15.22 10.58 -28.14
CA SER A 302 15.39 11.23 -26.83
C SER A 302 14.46 10.68 -25.73
N LYS A 303 13.36 10.01 -26.10
CA LYS A 303 12.37 9.47 -25.16
C LYS A 303 12.74 8.10 -24.58
N VAL A 304 13.71 7.39 -25.16
CA VAL A 304 14.15 6.05 -24.72
C VAL A 304 14.65 6.08 -23.27
N ALA A 305 15.39 7.12 -22.89
CA ALA A 305 15.92 7.27 -21.53
C ALA A 305 14.83 7.34 -20.45
N LYS A 306 13.67 7.96 -20.77
CA LYS A 306 12.53 8.06 -19.84
C LYS A 306 11.87 6.71 -19.59
N LEU A 307 11.84 5.82 -20.60
CA LEU A 307 11.37 4.45 -20.43
C LEU A 307 12.22 3.69 -19.43
N PHE A 308 13.54 3.76 -19.58
CA PHE A 308 14.49 3.01 -18.76
C PHE A 308 14.33 3.37 -17.27
N ASN A 309 14.23 4.65 -16.96
CA ASN A 309 14.01 5.13 -15.58
C ASN A 309 12.69 4.61 -14.98
N SER A 310 11.62 4.54 -15.79
CA SER A 310 10.32 4.07 -15.30
C SER A 310 10.30 2.56 -15.07
N VAL A 311 10.98 1.79 -15.92
CA VAL A 311 11.13 0.34 -15.75
C VAL A 311 12.00 0.02 -14.54
N GLN A 312 13.11 0.74 -14.33
CA GLN A 312 13.95 0.57 -13.14
C GLN A 312 13.17 0.88 -11.84
N LYS A 313 12.40 1.96 -11.83
CA LYS A 313 11.56 2.32 -10.66
C LYS A 313 10.56 1.20 -10.37
N ALA A 314 9.87 0.70 -11.40
CA ALA A 314 8.94 -0.41 -11.27
C ALA A 314 9.61 -1.70 -10.77
N GLU A 315 10.84 -1.99 -11.20
CA GLU A 315 11.59 -3.16 -10.73
C GLU A 315 11.89 -3.07 -9.23
N VAL A 316 12.30 -1.90 -8.74
CA VAL A 316 12.57 -1.67 -7.31
C VAL A 316 11.28 -1.86 -6.50
N SER A 317 10.19 -1.22 -6.92
CA SER A 317 8.88 -1.35 -6.26
C SER A 317 8.35 -2.78 -6.31
N TRP A 318 8.54 -3.50 -7.44
CA TRP A 318 8.18 -4.91 -7.55
C TRP A 318 8.92 -5.80 -6.54
N LYS A 319 10.24 -5.60 -6.36
CA LYS A 319 11.03 -6.36 -5.38
C LYS A 319 10.48 -6.21 -3.96
N ARG A 320 9.96 -5.03 -3.60
CA ARG A 320 9.37 -4.74 -2.28
C ARG A 320 8.01 -5.43 -2.08
N ILE A 321 7.15 -5.43 -3.10
CA ILE A 321 5.79 -6.00 -2.99
C ILE A 321 5.72 -7.49 -3.32
N LYS A 322 6.69 -8.05 -4.07
CA LYS A 322 6.69 -9.44 -4.54
C LYS A 322 6.45 -10.49 -3.44
N PRO A 323 7.01 -10.37 -2.20
CA PRO A 323 6.73 -11.32 -1.12
C PRO A 323 5.25 -11.41 -0.76
N LEU A 324 4.50 -10.31 -0.95
CA LEU A 324 3.06 -10.21 -0.70
C LEU A 324 2.19 -10.60 -1.91
N MET A 325 2.81 -10.77 -3.09
CA MET A 325 2.09 -11.13 -4.32
C MET A 325 1.97 -12.65 -4.46
N LYS A 326 1.22 -13.25 -3.52
CA LYS A 326 0.87 -14.68 -3.52
C LYS A 326 -0.62 -14.85 -3.87
N SER A 327 -1.02 -16.01 -4.37
CA SER A 327 -2.43 -16.30 -4.55
C SER A 327 -3.12 -16.29 -3.18
N PRO A 328 -4.17 -15.47 -2.99
CA PRO A 328 -4.90 -15.47 -1.73
C PRO A 328 -5.48 -16.87 -1.50
N GLU A 329 -5.22 -17.44 -0.33
CA GLU A 329 -5.86 -18.69 0.07
C GLU A 329 -7.38 -18.49 0.13
N GLN A 330 -8.16 -19.46 -0.35
CA GLN A 330 -9.58 -19.49 -0.07
C GLN A 330 -9.75 -19.79 1.43
N LEU A 331 -10.43 -18.89 2.13
CA LEU A 331 -10.77 -19.13 3.53
C LEU A 331 -12.04 -20.00 3.56
N ASP A 332 -11.91 -21.20 4.12
CA ASP A 332 -13.07 -22.01 4.47
C ASP A 332 -13.97 -21.27 5.48
N ALA A 333 -15.21 -21.71 5.62
CA ALA A 333 -16.10 -21.19 6.66
C ALA A 333 -15.41 -21.30 8.04
N LEU A 334 -15.72 -20.37 8.94
CA LEU A 334 -15.21 -20.42 10.30
C LEU A 334 -15.98 -21.50 11.06
N ASP A 335 -15.34 -22.65 11.31
CA ASP A 335 -15.89 -23.72 12.11
C ASP A 335 -15.49 -23.50 13.58
N VAL A 336 -16.47 -23.10 14.41
CA VAL A 336 -16.26 -22.81 15.84
C VAL A 336 -16.38 -24.14 16.60
N PRO A 337 -15.33 -24.61 17.26
CA PRO A 337 -15.37 -25.87 17.99
C PRO A 337 -16.23 -25.76 19.24
N ALA A 338 -16.69 -26.91 19.74
CA ALA A 338 -17.31 -26.98 21.07
C ALA A 338 -16.27 -26.59 22.14
N ALA A 339 -16.73 -26.13 23.29
CA ALA A 339 -15.85 -25.82 24.39
C ALA A 339 -15.22 -27.10 24.97
N GLU A 340 -13.93 -27.03 25.20
CA GLU A 340 -13.11 -28.07 25.82
C GLU A 340 -12.22 -27.42 26.89
N ASP A 341 -11.59 -28.27 27.72
CA ASP A 341 -10.66 -27.81 28.74
C ASP A 341 -9.47 -27.06 28.13
N VAL A 342 -9.04 -26.00 28.80
CA VAL A 342 -7.78 -25.31 28.50
C VAL A 342 -6.75 -25.70 29.53
N THR A 343 -5.68 -26.36 29.10
CA THR A 343 -4.61 -26.82 29.96
C THR A 343 -3.29 -26.13 29.64
N LEU A 344 -2.74 -25.44 30.64
CA LEU A 344 -1.41 -24.84 30.59
C LEU A 344 -0.45 -25.69 31.38
N ARG A 345 0.70 -26.04 30.80
CA ARG A 345 1.73 -26.85 31.46
C ARG A 345 3.09 -26.19 31.34
N ASN A 346 3.62 -25.75 32.48
CA ASN A 346 4.93 -25.11 32.60
C ASN A 346 5.14 -23.99 31.57
N LEU A 347 4.07 -23.18 31.34
CA LEU A 347 4.07 -22.12 30.36
C LEU A 347 5.00 -21.00 30.82
N SER A 348 5.93 -20.61 29.93
CA SER A 348 6.88 -19.52 30.15
C SER A 348 6.97 -18.65 28.91
N PHE A 349 7.25 -17.36 29.09
CA PHE A 349 7.37 -16.40 27.99
C PHE A 349 8.48 -15.39 28.26
N ALA A 350 9.25 -15.06 27.19
CA ALA A 350 10.30 -14.05 27.23
C ALA A 350 10.27 -13.18 25.95
N TYR A 351 10.63 -11.90 26.06
CA TYR A 351 10.96 -11.04 24.93
C TYR A 351 12.49 -11.02 24.75
N GLY A 352 12.98 -11.74 23.74
CA GLY A 352 14.42 -11.99 23.58
C GLY A 352 14.96 -12.70 24.82
N ASP A 353 15.93 -12.09 25.51
CA ASP A 353 16.55 -12.64 26.73
C ASP A 353 15.84 -12.19 28.04
N THR A 354 14.78 -11.40 27.94
CA THR A 354 14.07 -10.87 29.12
C THR A 354 12.87 -11.75 29.47
N PRO A 355 12.92 -12.54 30.55
CA PRO A 355 11.79 -13.35 30.97
C PRO A 355 10.65 -12.47 31.49
N ILE A 356 9.41 -12.77 31.09
CA ILE A 356 8.22 -12.04 31.49
C ILE A 356 7.47 -12.82 32.58
N PHE A 357 7.28 -14.11 32.36
CA PHE A 357 6.75 -15.04 33.38
C PHE A 357 7.21 -16.46 33.09
N SER A 358 7.21 -17.30 34.11
CA SER A 358 7.71 -18.66 34.02
C SER A 358 6.91 -19.68 34.86
N GLY A 359 6.84 -20.92 34.37
CA GLY A 359 6.36 -22.07 35.10
C GLY A 359 4.86 -22.14 35.36
N LEU A 360 4.03 -21.38 34.63
CA LEU A 360 2.59 -21.34 34.81
C LEU A 360 1.94 -22.68 34.42
N SER A 361 1.27 -23.32 35.39
CA SER A 361 0.50 -24.55 35.17
C SER A 361 -0.91 -24.40 35.73
N LEU A 362 -1.92 -24.65 34.89
CA LEU A 362 -3.33 -24.46 35.21
C LEU A 362 -4.19 -25.29 34.27
N THR A 363 -5.29 -25.84 34.78
CA THR A 363 -6.40 -26.35 33.96
C THR A 363 -7.66 -25.55 34.27
N ALA A 364 -8.30 -25.06 33.21
CA ALA A 364 -9.57 -24.36 33.24
C ALA A 364 -10.62 -25.16 32.46
N HIS A 365 -11.81 -25.28 33.01
CA HIS A 365 -12.94 -26.04 32.44
C HIS A 365 -13.99 -25.07 31.85
N PRO A 366 -14.81 -25.51 30.88
CA PRO A 366 -15.96 -24.72 30.43
C PRO A 366 -16.84 -24.30 31.62
N GLY A 367 -17.16 -23.01 31.72
CA GLY A 367 -17.83 -22.39 32.85
C GLY A 367 -16.91 -21.65 33.81
N ASP A 368 -15.59 -21.86 33.71
CA ASP A 368 -14.62 -21.18 34.59
C ASP A 368 -14.32 -19.76 34.09
N ILE A 369 -14.30 -18.82 35.05
CA ILE A 369 -13.70 -17.49 34.87
C ILE A 369 -12.40 -17.47 35.70
N ILE A 370 -11.28 -17.39 34.98
CA ILE A 370 -9.95 -17.35 35.60
C ILE A 370 -9.48 -15.89 35.66
N GLY A 371 -9.28 -15.37 36.83
CA GLY A 371 -8.71 -14.03 37.04
C GLY A 371 -7.21 -14.02 36.76
N VAL A 372 -6.72 -13.02 36.07
CA VAL A 372 -5.29 -12.79 35.87
C VAL A 372 -4.94 -11.39 36.35
N THR A 373 -4.07 -11.29 37.35
CA THR A 373 -3.72 -10.01 37.97
C THR A 373 -2.26 -9.96 38.43
N GLY A 374 -1.84 -8.78 38.85
CA GLY A 374 -0.49 -8.49 39.35
C GLY A 374 -0.12 -7.02 39.18
N PRO A 375 1.04 -6.58 39.65
CA PRO A 375 1.52 -5.20 39.49
C PRO A 375 1.51 -4.70 38.04
N VAL A 376 1.67 -3.39 37.85
CA VAL A 376 1.78 -2.81 36.51
C VAL A 376 3.05 -3.35 35.83
N ALA A 377 2.95 -3.64 34.53
CA ALA A 377 4.03 -4.17 33.69
C ALA A 377 4.54 -5.59 34.05
N CYS A 378 3.82 -6.40 34.84
CA CYS A 378 4.21 -7.78 35.17
C CYS A 378 3.93 -8.82 34.05
N GLY A 379 3.39 -8.40 32.89
CA GLY A 379 3.18 -9.30 31.74
C GLY A 379 1.76 -9.82 31.53
N LYS A 380 0.74 -9.26 32.20
CA LYS A 380 -0.67 -9.67 32.07
C LYS A 380 -1.18 -9.70 30.64
N SER A 381 -1.01 -8.61 29.92
CA SER A 381 -1.44 -8.51 28.50
C SER A 381 -0.62 -9.46 27.59
N THR A 382 0.65 -9.72 27.95
CA THR A 382 1.50 -10.70 27.26
C THR A 382 0.95 -12.12 27.43
N PHE A 383 0.48 -12.47 28.63
CA PHE A 383 -0.20 -13.75 28.88
C PHE A 383 -1.40 -13.93 27.95
N GLY A 384 -2.26 -12.92 27.82
CA GLY A 384 -3.40 -12.97 26.90
C GLY A 384 -3.00 -13.21 25.43
N ARG A 385 -1.89 -12.59 25.00
CA ARG A 385 -1.38 -12.74 23.63
C ARG A 385 -0.80 -14.12 23.31
N VAL A 386 -0.39 -14.90 24.31
CA VAL A 386 0.10 -16.29 24.10
C VAL A 386 -0.96 -17.13 23.38
N PHE A 387 -2.25 -16.94 23.71
CA PHE A 387 -3.35 -17.68 23.08
C PHE A 387 -3.58 -17.33 21.60
N LEU A 388 -3.02 -16.22 21.13
CA LEU A 388 -3.06 -15.84 19.72
C LEU A 388 -1.90 -16.45 18.92
N CYS A 389 -0.94 -17.10 19.59
CA CYS A 389 0.27 -17.69 18.99
C CYS A 389 1.06 -16.70 18.11
N GLU A 390 1.02 -15.40 18.45
CA GLU A 390 1.73 -14.35 17.69
C GLU A 390 3.24 -14.33 17.97
N ALA A 391 3.66 -14.88 19.11
CA ALA A 391 5.05 -15.04 19.52
C ALA A 391 5.31 -16.43 20.09
N PRO A 392 6.52 -16.98 19.95
CA PRO A 392 6.87 -18.27 20.50
C PRO A 392 6.85 -18.23 22.04
N TYR A 393 6.41 -19.31 22.65
CA TYR A 393 6.41 -19.53 24.10
C TYR A 393 7.03 -20.89 24.42
N GLU A 394 7.45 -21.08 25.67
CA GLU A 394 7.92 -22.38 26.18
C GLU A 394 6.82 -23.04 27.01
N GLY A 395 6.85 -24.38 27.08
CA GLY A 395 5.82 -25.19 27.72
C GLY A 395 4.71 -25.58 26.75
N SER A 396 3.50 -25.78 27.24
CA SER A 396 2.36 -26.28 26.46
C SER A 396 1.08 -25.52 26.81
N VAL A 397 0.32 -25.14 25.77
CA VAL A 397 -1.03 -24.58 25.86
C VAL A 397 -1.94 -25.44 25.02
N GLN A 398 -2.85 -26.18 25.67
CA GLN A 398 -3.73 -27.14 25.01
C GLN A 398 -5.20 -26.72 25.11
N PHE A 399 -5.94 -26.91 24.01
CA PHE A 399 -7.39 -26.86 23.95
C PHE A 399 -7.88 -28.29 23.71
N GLY A 400 -8.48 -28.89 24.73
CA GLY A 400 -8.73 -30.32 24.76
C GLY A 400 -7.42 -31.12 24.61
N ARG A 401 -7.29 -31.84 23.49
CA ARG A 401 -6.09 -32.60 23.16
C ARG A 401 -5.15 -31.93 22.16
N LYS A 402 -5.51 -30.73 21.66
CA LYS A 402 -4.76 -30.04 20.61
C LYS A 402 -3.88 -28.96 21.21
N GLU A 403 -2.62 -28.93 20.82
CA GLU A 403 -1.71 -27.85 21.17
C GLU A 403 -2.04 -26.58 20.36
N PHE A 404 -2.09 -25.40 21.00
CA PHE A 404 -2.38 -24.12 20.34
C PHE A 404 -1.37 -23.78 19.25
N SER A 405 -0.09 -24.07 19.47
CA SER A 405 0.97 -23.82 18.49
C SER A 405 0.84 -24.66 17.21
N ALA A 406 0.08 -25.76 17.26
CA ALA A 406 -0.21 -26.62 16.11
C ALA A 406 -1.48 -26.21 15.36
N LEU A 407 -2.28 -25.26 15.89
CA LEU A 407 -3.46 -24.75 15.25
C LEU A 407 -3.10 -23.77 14.12
N THR A 408 -3.84 -23.85 13.03
CA THR A 408 -3.75 -22.82 11.99
C THR A 408 -4.30 -21.47 12.50
N PRO A 409 -3.88 -20.33 11.93
CA PRO A 409 -4.44 -19.02 12.32
C PRO A 409 -5.97 -18.96 12.23
N ARG A 410 -6.56 -19.72 11.31
CA ARG A 410 -8.01 -19.84 11.17
C ARG A 410 -8.66 -20.59 12.32
N GLN A 411 -8.04 -21.66 12.77
CA GLN A 411 -8.49 -22.44 13.93
C GLN A 411 -8.33 -21.63 15.22
N ILE A 412 -7.23 -20.88 15.38
CA ILE A 412 -7.07 -19.96 16.51
C ILE A 412 -8.20 -18.93 16.54
N SER A 413 -8.51 -18.30 15.39
CA SER A 413 -9.62 -17.33 15.29
C SER A 413 -11.00 -17.97 15.55
N ALA A 414 -11.16 -19.28 15.33
CA ALA A 414 -12.37 -20.02 15.67
C ALA A 414 -12.45 -20.39 17.15
N THR A 415 -11.31 -20.53 17.82
CA THR A 415 -11.21 -21.01 19.22
C THR A 415 -11.16 -19.85 20.21
N VAL A 416 -10.45 -18.74 19.87
CA VAL A 416 -10.16 -17.65 20.81
C VAL A 416 -10.91 -16.38 20.40
N GLY A 417 -11.69 -15.83 21.32
CA GLY A 417 -12.17 -14.44 21.31
C GLY A 417 -11.24 -13.58 22.16
N TYR A 418 -10.74 -12.49 21.61
CA TYR A 418 -9.77 -11.62 22.28
C TYR A 418 -10.25 -10.17 22.32
N LEU A 419 -10.31 -9.60 23.51
CA LEU A 419 -10.47 -8.18 23.75
C LEU A 419 -9.15 -7.64 24.31
N GLY A 420 -8.49 -6.76 23.55
CA GLY A 420 -7.25 -6.11 23.98
C GLY A 420 -7.50 -4.88 24.85
N HIS A 421 -6.46 -4.44 25.55
CA HIS A 421 -6.49 -3.25 26.41
C HIS A 421 -6.86 -1.98 25.63
N ASP A 422 -6.28 -1.79 24.44
CA ASP A 422 -6.59 -0.65 23.57
C ASP A 422 -7.55 -1.10 22.45
N PRO A 423 -8.83 -0.71 22.48
CA PRO A 423 -9.80 -1.19 21.50
C PRO A 423 -9.59 -0.54 20.13
N GLU A 424 -9.30 -1.35 19.12
CA GLU A 424 -9.24 -0.91 17.72
C GLU A 424 -10.65 -0.92 17.11
N LEU A 425 -11.16 0.25 16.73
CA LEU A 425 -12.46 0.42 16.09
C LEU A 425 -12.29 0.79 14.62
N SER A 426 -13.13 0.21 13.76
CA SER A 426 -13.17 0.51 12.34
C SER A 426 -13.87 1.84 12.08
N ALA A 427 -13.45 2.57 11.03
CA ALA A 427 -14.18 3.73 10.52
C ALA A 427 -15.47 3.27 9.81
N ASP A 428 -16.49 2.91 10.60
CA ASP A 428 -17.75 2.34 10.14
C ASP A 428 -18.86 2.61 11.18
N THR A 429 -20.06 2.14 10.92
CA THR A 429 -21.19 2.28 11.86
C THR A 429 -20.95 1.52 13.16
N VAL A 430 -21.66 1.90 14.23
CA VAL A 430 -21.69 1.15 15.49
C VAL A 430 -22.09 -0.29 15.25
N GLN A 431 -23.16 -0.52 14.45
CA GLN A 431 -23.62 -1.86 14.08
C GLN A 431 -22.52 -2.70 13.42
N ASN A 432 -21.83 -2.15 12.44
CA ASN A 432 -20.77 -2.86 11.73
C ASN A 432 -19.55 -3.11 12.61
N ASN A 433 -19.25 -2.22 13.54
CA ASN A 433 -18.20 -2.44 14.53
C ASN A 433 -18.51 -3.58 15.50
N VAL A 434 -19.79 -3.80 15.87
CA VAL A 434 -20.20 -4.94 16.71
C VAL A 434 -20.27 -6.24 15.90
N LEU A 435 -20.91 -6.20 14.73
CA LEU A 435 -21.30 -7.42 14.00
C LEU A 435 -20.27 -7.88 12.96
N CYS A 436 -19.31 -7.04 12.56
CA CYS A 436 -18.29 -7.35 11.55
C CYS A 436 -18.85 -8.00 10.27
N GLY A 437 -20.01 -7.52 9.78
CA GLY A 437 -20.70 -8.05 8.62
C GLY A 437 -21.64 -9.26 8.87
N SER A 438 -21.81 -9.70 10.13
CA SER A 438 -22.82 -10.67 10.52
C SER A 438 -24.24 -10.05 10.40
N LYS A 439 -25.25 -10.88 10.11
CA LYS A 439 -26.66 -10.46 10.01
C LYS A 439 -27.43 -10.59 11.34
N ARG A 440 -26.74 -10.70 12.47
CA ARG A 440 -27.36 -10.80 13.79
C ARG A 440 -27.89 -9.42 14.24
N ASP A 441 -28.66 -9.39 15.33
CA ASP A 441 -29.02 -8.16 16.02
C ASP A 441 -27.86 -7.75 16.96
N ALA A 442 -27.46 -6.47 16.91
CA ALA A 442 -26.39 -5.93 17.75
C ALA A 442 -26.88 -5.56 19.16
N MET A 443 -28.19 -5.32 19.34
CA MET A 443 -28.76 -4.78 20.57
C MET A 443 -28.54 -5.65 21.81
N PRO A 444 -28.67 -7.00 21.77
CA PRO A 444 -28.40 -7.82 22.95
C PRO A 444 -26.96 -7.69 23.46
N TYR A 445 -25.98 -7.62 22.53
CA TYR A 445 -24.57 -7.51 22.89
C TYR A 445 -24.20 -6.12 23.40
N LEU A 446 -24.85 -5.07 22.88
CA LEU A 446 -24.74 -3.71 23.41
C LEU A 446 -25.37 -3.59 24.81
N ALA A 447 -26.44 -4.33 25.06
CA ALA A 447 -27.03 -4.39 26.39
C ALA A 447 -26.09 -5.07 27.40
N ALA A 448 -25.54 -6.24 27.04
CA ALA A 448 -24.58 -6.97 27.89
C ALA A 448 -23.28 -6.20 28.16
N ALA A 449 -22.91 -5.25 27.28
CA ALA A 449 -21.81 -4.33 27.49
C ALA A 449 -22.23 -3.00 28.13
N ALA A 450 -23.46 -2.87 28.67
CA ALA A 450 -24.04 -1.66 29.24
C ALA A 450 -23.91 -0.40 28.36
N LEU A 451 -24.01 -0.57 27.02
CA LEU A 451 -23.84 0.53 26.05
C LEU A 451 -25.12 0.84 25.25
N LYS A 452 -26.16 0.00 25.36
CA LYS A 452 -27.41 0.10 24.60
C LYS A 452 -28.08 1.48 24.74
N GLY A 453 -28.22 1.99 25.95
CA GLY A 453 -28.88 3.29 26.21
C GLY A 453 -28.15 4.46 25.55
N GLU A 454 -26.83 4.46 25.61
CA GLU A 454 -25.99 5.50 25.02
C GLU A 454 -26.03 5.48 23.50
N VAL A 455 -26.00 4.27 22.90
CA VAL A 455 -26.10 4.12 21.43
C VAL A 455 -27.47 4.58 20.93
N LEU A 456 -28.56 4.25 21.64
CA LEU A 456 -29.91 4.71 21.26
C LEU A 456 -30.07 6.24 21.41
N ALA A 457 -29.31 6.88 22.28
CA ALA A 457 -29.28 8.34 22.42
C ALA A 457 -28.44 9.06 21.37
N MET A 458 -27.67 8.35 20.53
CA MET A 458 -26.96 8.93 19.41
C MET A 458 -27.92 9.32 18.30
N GLU A 459 -27.61 10.37 17.55
CA GLU A 459 -28.46 10.92 16.46
C GLU A 459 -28.91 9.87 15.44
N ASN A 460 -28.01 8.94 15.07
CA ASN A 460 -28.29 7.86 14.11
C ASN A 460 -28.30 6.46 14.77
N GLY A 461 -28.34 6.37 16.10
CA GLY A 461 -28.37 5.09 16.80
C GLY A 461 -27.27 4.12 16.32
N LEU A 462 -27.66 2.92 15.91
CA LEU A 462 -26.77 1.88 15.38
C LEU A 462 -26.04 2.28 14.10
N ASP A 463 -26.61 3.18 13.30
CA ASP A 463 -26.03 3.65 12.03
C ASP A 463 -25.07 4.83 12.24
N THR A 464 -24.81 5.24 13.48
CA THR A 464 -23.83 6.27 13.79
C THR A 464 -22.45 5.82 13.34
N VAL A 465 -21.83 6.59 12.42
CA VAL A 465 -20.48 6.34 11.93
C VAL A 465 -19.47 6.83 12.97
N ILE A 466 -18.56 5.95 13.38
CA ILE A 466 -17.44 6.28 14.28
C ILE A 466 -16.15 6.34 13.46
N GLY A 467 -15.23 7.24 13.84
CA GLY A 467 -13.96 7.40 13.15
C GLY A 467 -13.02 6.21 13.34
N SER A 468 -11.95 6.16 12.52
CA SER A 468 -10.94 5.07 12.52
C SER A 468 -10.28 4.84 13.89
N SER A 469 -10.35 5.79 14.80
CA SER A 469 -9.86 5.70 16.19
C SER A 469 -10.99 5.81 17.21
N GLY A 470 -12.25 5.67 16.79
CA GLY A 470 -13.41 5.89 17.67
C GLY A 470 -13.52 7.33 18.17
N THR A 471 -13.12 8.31 17.37
CA THR A 471 -12.97 9.73 17.77
C THR A 471 -14.25 10.39 18.30
N ARG A 472 -15.42 9.80 18.03
CA ARG A 472 -16.72 10.26 18.54
C ARG A 472 -17.16 9.55 19.83
N LEU A 473 -16.42 8.54 20.26
CA LEU A 473 -16.68 7.79 21.47
C LEU A 473 -15.70 8.18 22.59
N SER A 474 -16.15 8.19 23.83
CA SER A 474 -15.24 8.23 24.98
C SER A 474 -14.43 6.93 25.07
N GLY A 475 -13.30 6.93 25.79
CA GLY A 475 -12.49 5.72 25.99
C GLY A 475 -13.33 4.56 26.55
N GLY A 476 -14.21 4.81 27.50
CA GLY A 476 -15.10 3.81 28.07
C GLY A 476 -16.17 3.30 27.10
N GLN A 477 -16.72 4.18 26.26
CA GLN A 477 -17.65 3.75 25.21
C GLN A 477 -16.94 2.88 24.17
N ALA A 478 -15.72 3.24 23.78
CA ALA A 478 -14.91 2.46 22.84
C ALA A 478 -14.60 1.06 23.40
N GLN A 479 -14.24 0.95 24.68
CA GLN A 479 -13.96 -0.32 25.35
C GLN A 479 -15.22 -1.20 25.43
N ARG A 480 -16.37 -0.64 25.84
CA ARG A 480 -17.64 -1.36 25.87
C ARG A 480 -18.12 -1.80 24.49
N LEU A 481 -17.89 -0.99 23.46
CA LEU A 481 -18.22 -1.37 22.08
C LEU A 481 -17.37 -2.54 21.61
N ALA A 482 -16.08 -2.57 21.94
CA ALA A 482 -15.19 -3.68 21.64
C ALA A 482 -15.56 -4.94 22.45
N LEU A 483 -16.01 -4.80 23.69
CA LEU A 483 -16.60 -5.90 24.48
C LEU A 483 -17.85 -6.45 23.81
N ALA A 484 -18.81 -5.59 23.41
CA ALA A 484 -20.00 -6.00 22.67
C ALA A 484 -19.66 -6.77 21.39
N ARG A 485 -18.64 -6.31 20.64
CA ARG A 485 -18.10 -7.04 19.48
C ARG A 485 -17.58 -8.42 19.84
N THR A 486 -16.82 -8.55 20.93
CA THR A 486 -16.26 -9.82 21.38
C THR A 486 -17.38 -10.79 21.77
N LEU A 487 -18.42 -10.33 22.46
CA LEU A 487 -19.59 -11.13 22.82
C LEU A 487 -20.44 -11.51 21.60
N ALA A 488 -20.54 -10.64 20.57
CA ALA A 488 -21.27 -10.92 19.34
C ALA A 488 -20.62 -12.04 18.50
N HIS A 489 -19.35 -12.37 18.76
CA HIS A 489 -18.60 -13.42 18.06
C HIS A 489 -18.18 -14.53 19.02
N PRO A 490 -19.14 -15.37 19.52
CA PRO A 490 -18.87 -16.38 20.54
C PRO A 490 -17.75 -17.33 20.15
N ARG A 491 -16.84 -17.56 21.10
CA ARG A 491 -15.71 -18.50 21.00
C ARG A 491 -15.64 -19.32 22.29
N PRO A 492 -15.14 -20.57 22.23
CA PRO A 492 -15.03 -21.41 23.42
C PRO A 492 -14.02 -20.88 24.45
N VAL A 493 -13.04 -20.09 24.02
CA VAL A 493 -12.07 -19.47 24.93
C VAL A 493 -12.15 -17.94 24.75
N LEU A 494 -12.33 -17.19 25.82
CA LEU A 494 -12.35 -15.73 25.82
C LEU A 494 -11.19 -15.18 26.63
N ILE A 495 -10.46 -14.25 26.05
CA ILE A 495 -9.41 -13.49 26.71
C ILE A 495 -9.86 -12.03 26.74
N LEU A 496 -10.11 -11.51 27.94
CA LEU A 496 -10.60 -10.16 28.16
C LEU A 496 -9.53 -9.37 28.92
N ASP A 497 -8.82 -8.47 28.21
CA ASP A 497 -7.75 -7.67 28.78
C ASP A 497 -8.31 -6.31 29.24
N ASP A 498 -8.50 -6.20 30.54
CA ASP A 498 -8.99 -5.03 31.29
C ASP A 498 -10.35 -4.48 30.79
N PRO A 499 -11.39 -5.34 30.65
CA PRO A 499 -12.68 -4.96 30.06
C PRO A 499 -13.43 -3.90 30.84
N PHE A 500 -13.05 -3.65 32.10
CA PHE A 500 -13.73 -2.77 33.04
C PHE A 500 -12.99 -1.46 33.29
N SER A 501 -11.87 -1.18 32.63
CA SER A 501 -10.94 -0.07 32.95
C SER A 501 -11.60 1.31 33.02
N ALA A 502 -12.66 1.52 32.24
CA ALA A 502 -13.35 2.82 32.14
C ALA A 502 -14.81 2.77 32.62
N LEU A 503 -15.17 1.78 33.44
CA LEU A 503 -16.50 1.64 34.01
C LEU A 503 -16.55 2.19 35.46
N ASP A 504 -17.68 2.78 35.82
CA ASP A 504 -18.05 2.95 37.19
C ASP A 504 -18.44 1.60 37.82
N ARG A 505 -18.52 1.53 39.14
CA ARG A 505 -18.68 0.26 39.84
C ARG A 505 -20.04 -0.41 39.56
N ASP A 506 -21.12 0.36 39.53
CA ASP A 506 -22.46 -0.21 39.33
C ASP A 506 -22.60 -0.79 37.91
N THR A 507 -21.99 -0.13 36.91
CA THR A 507 -21.91 -0.63 35.53
C THR A 507 -21.00 -1.85 35.46
N GLU A 508 -19.86 -1.87 36.16
CA GLU A 508 -18.95 -3.02 36.25
C GLU A 508 -19.66 -4.25 36.83
N ASP A 509 -20.40 -4.09 37.94
CA ASP A 509 -21.15 -5.17 38.56
C ASP A 509 -22.20 -5.77 37.59
N THR A 510 -22.89 -4.92 36.84
CA THR A 510 -23.88 -5.35 35.84
C THR A 510 -23.22 -6.13 34.69
N VAL A 511 -22.15 -5.59 34.11
CA VAL A 511 -21.43 -6.23 33.01
C VAL A 511 -20.79 -7.54 33.45
N PHE A 512 -20.29 -7.62 34.69
CA PHE A 512 -19.73 -8.85 35.24
C PHE A 512 -20.78 -9.95 35.42
N ALA A 513 -21.98 -9.61 35.89
CA ALA A 513 -23.10 -10.55 36.03
C ALA A 513 -23.52 -11.10 34.65
N ASP A 514 -23.66 -10.24 33.65
CA ASP A 514 -23.95 -10.67 32.25
C ASP A 514 -22.82 -11.55 31.69
N LEU A 515 -21.55 -11.24 32.01
CA LEU A 515 -20.40 -12.04 31.61
C LEU A 515 -20.41 -13.42 32.27
N GLN A 516 -20.79 -13.54 33.55
CA GLN A 516 -20.92 -14.84 34.23
C GLN A 516 -21.96 -15.73 33.56
N GLU A 517 -23.07 -15.19 33.11
CA GLU A 517 -24.07 -15.93 32.34
C GLU A 517 -23.56 -16.35 30.99
N TYR A 518 -22.86 -15.45 30.28
CA TYR A 518 -22.25 -15.71 28.98
C TYR A 518 -21.14 -16.76 29.03
N ALA A 519 -20.44 -16.87 30.17
CA ALA A 519 -19.30 -17.76 30.38
C ALA A 519 -19.68 -19.22 30.68
N ARG A 520 -20.95 -19.56 30.93
CA ARG A 520 -21.39 -20.88 31.41
C ARG A 520 -20.90 -22.07 30.58
N ASP A 521 -20.70 -21.88 29.30
CA ASP A 521 -20.25 -22.89 28.34
C ASP A 521 -18.89 -22.52 27.70
N LYS A 522 -18.10 -21.65 28.32
CA LYS A 522 -16.83 -21.15 27.81
C LYS A 522 -15.76 -21.09 28.88
N VAL A 523 -14.50 -21.06 28.49
CA VAL A 523 -13.39 -20.72 29.37
C VAL A 523 -13.09 -19.25 29.22
N VAL A 524 -13.11 -18.49 30.31
CA VAL A 524 -12.84 -17.04 30.29
C VAL A 524 -11.59 -16.73 31.11
N PHE A 525 -10.61 -16.09 30.50
CA PHE A 525 -9.49 -15.45 31.19
C PHE A 525 -9.74 -13.96 31.28
N LEU A 526 -10.00 -13.47 32.48
CA LEU A 526 -10.26 -12.06 32.77
C LEU A 526 -9.00 -11.43 33.36
N ILE A 527 -8.32 -10.67 32.55
CA ILE A 527 -7.15 -9.90 32.95
C ILE A 527 -7.64 -8.57 33.50
N SER A 528 -7.32 -8.24 34.74
CA SER A 528 -7.72 -6.95 35.34
C SER A 528 -6.75 -6.52 36.42
N HIS A 529 -6.65 -5.20 36.56
CA HIS A 529 -6.02 -4.56 37.70
C HIS A 529 -7.05 -4.24 38.81
N ARG A 530 -8.37 -4.35 38.53
CA ARG A 530 -9.46 -4.19 39.51
C ARG A 530 -9.81 -5.55 40.08
N LEU A 531 -9.76 -5.68 41.41
CA LEU A 531 -9.87 -6.97 42.11
C LEU A 531 -11.24 -7.24 42.73
N TYR A 532 -12.22 -6.39 42.52
CA TYR A 532 -13.52 -6.48 43.19
C TYR A 532 -14.27 -7.80 42.97
N HIS A 533 -14.18 -8.36 41.75
CA HIS A 533 -14.86 -9.59 41.37
C HIS A 533 -14.00 -10.85 41.53
N PHE A 534 -12.72 -10.71 41.89
CA PHE A 534 -11.79 -11.84 42.02
C PHE A 534 -12.23 -12.88 43.05
N PRO A 535 -12.87 -12.54 44.20
CA PRO A 535 -13.43 -13.53 45.14
C PRO A 535 -14.49 -14.47 44.53
N GLN A 536 -15.12 -14.08 43.40
CA GLN A 536 -16.15 -14.87 42.74
C GLN A 536 -15.58 -15.76 41.61
N MET A 537 -14.28 -15.68 41.32
CA MET A 537 -13.62 -16.44 40.23
C MET A 537 -13.13 -17.80 40.76
N GLN A 538 -13.15 -18.82 39.87
CA GLN A 538 -12.78 -20.17 40.22
C GLN A 538 -11.30 -20.31 40.61
N LYS A 539 -10.44 -19.64 39.83
CA LYS A 539 -8.99 -19.57 40.07
C LYS A 539 -8.45 -18.20 39.68
N ILE A 540 -7.31 -17.88 40.25
CA ILE A 540 -6.61 -16.62 40.00
C ILE A 540 -5.15 -16.96 39.65
N VAL A 541 -4.65 -16.37 38.59
CA VAL A 541 -3.24 -16.34 38.23
C VAL A 541 -2.68 -15.00 38.71
N PHE A 542 -1.88 -15.04 39.75
CA PHE A 542 -1.16 -13.87 40.24
C PHE A 542 0.26 -13.86 39.68
N MET A 543 0.60 -12.76 39.03
CA MET A 543 1.89 -12.55 38.36
C MET A 543 2.69 -11.48 39.09
N ASP A 544 3.89 -11.82 39.56
CA ASP A 544 4.76 -10.89 40.28
C ASP A 544 6.23 -11.20 39.98
N GLU A 545 7.00 -10.20 39.57
CA GLU A 545 8.45 -10.28 39.29
C GLU A 545 8.88 -11.51 38.47
N GLY A 546 8.12 -11.84 37.41
CA GLY A 546 8.41 -13.00 36.52
C GLY A 546 7.97 -14.35 37.07
N LYS A 547 7.44 -14.42 38.29
CA LYS A 547 6.85 -15.61 38.91
C LYS A 547 5.35 -15.63 38.75
N THR A 548 4.78 -16.83 38.69
CA THR A 548 3.33 -17.02 38.63
C THR A 548 2.87 -17.88 39.80
N THR A 549 1.83 -17.45 40.52
CA THR A 549 1.16 -18.22 41.57
C THR A 549 -0.30 -18.43 41.18
N VAL A 550 -0.76 -19.67 41.24
CA VAL A 550 -2.15 -20.02 40.93
C VAL A 550 -2.86 -20.50 42.18
N GLY A 551 -4.03 -19.99 42.43
CA GLY A 551 -4.85 -20.39 43.59
C GLY A 551 -6.23 -19.77 43.58
N THR A 552 -7.04 -20.09 44.58
CA THR A 552 -8.28 -19.37 44.84
C THR A 552 -7.98 -18.02 45.49
N HIS A 553 -9.00 -17.15 45.57
CA HIS A 553 -8.85 -15.87 46.28
C HIS A 553 -8.34 -16.05 47.72
N GLU A 554 -8.91 -17.00 48.47
CA GLU A 554 -8.55 -17.26 49.86
C GLU A 554 -7.11 -17.77 50.01
N GLU A 555 -6.70 -18.68 49.11
CA GLU A 555 -5.32 -19.19 49.09
C GLU A 555 -4.31 -18.08 48.81
N LEU A 556 -4.58 -17.20 47.85
CA LEU A 556 -3.69 -16.09 47.53
C LEU A 556 -3.67 -15.01 48.60
N MET A 557 -4.81 -14.75 49.27
CA MET A 557 -4.86 -13.86 50.45
C MET A 557 -4.01 -14.39 51.60
N ALA A 558 -3.88 -15.71 51.74
CA ALA A 558 -3.05 -16.34 52.75
C ALA A 558 -1.57 -16.41 52.37
N SER A 559 -1.24 -16.76 51.10
CA SER A 559 0.10 -17.10 50.66
C SER A 559 0.87 -15.98 49.92
N ALA A 560 0.17 -14.99 49.34
CA ALA A 560 0.76 -13.96 48.51
C ALA A 560 0.58 -12.54 49.13
N PRO A 561 1.56 -12.03 49.89
CA PRO A 561 1.42 -10.73 50.60
C PRO A 561 1.13 -9.55 49.65
N VAL A 562 1.76 -9.54 48.45
CA VAL A 562 1.56 -8.48 47.46
C VAL A 562 0.13 -8.52 46.91
N TYR A 563 -0.43 -9.70 46.63
CA TYR A 563 -1.82 -9.84 46.22
C TYR A 563 -2.78 -9.31 47.30
N ARG A 564 -2.55 -9.68 48.57
CA ARG A 564 -3.34 -9.18 49.71
C ARG A 564 -3.30 -7.66 49.79
N GLN A 565 -2.11 -7.05 49.70
CA GLN A 565 -1.94 -5.61 49.74
C GLN A 565 -2.68 -4.91 48.61
N LEU A 566 -2.61 -5.45 47.38
CA LEU A 566 -3.33 -4.92 46.20
C LEU A 566 -4.85 -5.00 46.42
N TYR A 567 -5.35 -6.11 46.93
CA TYR A 567 -6.78 -6.29 47.19
C TYR A 567 -7.28 -5.37 48.29
N GLU A 568 -6.60 -5.32 49.47
CA GLU A 568 -6.95 -4.46 50.60
C GLU A 568 -6.89 -2.98 50.25
N SER A 569 -5.91 -2.56 49.45
CA SER A 569 -5.81 -1.16 49.00
C SER A 569 -7.00 -0.70 48.16
N GLN A 570 -7.62 -1.63 47.41
CA GLN A 570 -8.80 -1.33 46.58
C GLN A 570 -10.13 -1.48 47.32
N THR A 571 -10.20 -2.38 48.32
CA THR A 571 -11.43 -2.68 49.05
C THR A 571 -11.50 -1.98 50.42
N GLY A 572 -10.35 -1.73 51.05
CA GLY A 572 -10.24 -1.15 52.38
C GLY A 572 -10.58 0.35 52.48
N GLY A 573 -10.67 1.07 51.37
CA GLY A 573 -11.08 2.49 51.39
C GLY A 573 -12.54 2.76 51.75
N LYS A 574 -13.37 1.73 51.91
CA LYS A 574 -14.79 1.88 52.34
C LYS A 574 -15.03 2.02 53.85
N GLN A 575 -14.04 1.70 54.70
CA GLN A 575 -14.24 1.85 56.15
C GLN A 575 -14.01 3.28 56.67
N HIS A 576 -13.49 4.20 55.87
CA HIS A 576 -13.25 5.58 56.31
C HIS A 576 -14.17 6.64 55.64
N GLY A 577 -15.04 6.25 54.73
CA GLY A 577 -15.97 7.15 54.03
C GLY A 577 -17.40 7.19 54.61
N GLU A 578 -17.77 6.29 55.54
CA GLU A 578 -19.09 6.26 56.19
C GLU A 578 -19.11 6.88 57.60
N GLN A 579 -18.01 7.47 58.03
CA GLN A 579 -17.91 8.19 59.33
C GLN A 579 -17.44 9.65 59.21
N ALA A 580 -17.66 10.33 58.08
CA ALA A 580 -17.43 11.77 57.97
C ALA A 580 -18.66 12.50 57.45
#